data_d27caf6d0839958afe127450c2796196
#
_entry.id   d27caf6d0839958afe127450c2796196
#
_cell.length_a   1.000
_cell.length_b   1.000
_cell.length_c   1.000
_cell.angle_alpha   90.00
_cell.angle_beta   90.00
_cell.angle_gamma   90.00
#
_symmetry.space_group_name_H-M   'P 1'
#
loop_
_entity.id
_entity.type
_entity.pdbx_description
1 polymer ?
#
loop_
_entity_poly.entity_id
_entity_poly.type
_entity_poly.pdbx_seq_one_letter_code
_entity_poly.pdbx_strand_id
1 'polypeptide(L)'
;GKQALWKLPANVSTRDEFTAQYGDVEEIDSADFDFVSKVEPFQRALKECEKDILITGRRMDQAAQRIELAVWEDGKRTLNPMASFSWKDIIDYVDEHDVPVNRGHNYAYRCASPIEATKRHLPDLPWEKVDLGKPFWRVTEAELRGTPPAPVTYVFKSFGDTHTTVPVEPHESERTGRFVRQAKTECGIHTRTTSAGAPHGGALQDLMVKDPAQAKALAASAVKTITLNERQACDVFCLLHGAFSPLQGFMDETQYNAVVTGMRLPEKQLFGMPVTFDLHDVSGLKEGDKVLLRWADQDVAVLETSSIYKPNKVVEAREVYGTSSLEHPTVHSLVTEIGDYYVGGRLHGLSSPAFKYLVQKPAEVRATLPPGKDVVAFQNRNPIHRAHFELLKCAQRDVSDSVLLVHPTCGPTQPGDIDGVVRISTYEALRAETEQEYPMFRWAYLPYSMKMAGPREAIQHMIIRKNFGATHFIIGRDMAGTKSTVTGDDFYGAYDAQDIGKKYSAELGVTVTHYENMVYVGPEEGYVGESEAKKQGKKVAKLSGTEFRRRLRNGEDIPEWFAFKSVVEILRKAGDSAFC
;
A
#
# COMPACT_ATOMS: atom_id res chain seq x y z
N GLY A 1 -39.86 -0.50 8.32
CA GLY A 1 -38.50 -0.19 7.90
C GLY A 1 -38.52 0.61 6.62
N LYS A 2 -37.80 1.71 6.55
CA LYS A 2 -37.63 2.48 5.30
C LYS A 2 -36.75 1.63 4.36
N GLN A 3 -37.30 1.18 3.23
CA GLN A 3 -36.48 0.69 2.13
C GLN A 3 -35.65 1.85 1.58
N ALA A 4 -34.33 1.79 1.68
CA ALA A 4 -33.46 2.67 0.97
C ALA A 4 -33.54 2.32 -0.53
N LEU A 5 -34.14 3.18 -1.35
CA LEU A 5 -34.08 3.07 -2.79
C LEU A 5 -32.64 3.39 -3.23
N TRP A 6 -32.01 2.44 -3.88
CA TRP A 6 -30.71 2.61 -4.51
C TRP A 6 -30.80 3.70 -5.57
N LYS A 7 -30.06 4.78 -5.39
CA LYS A 7 -29.89 5.77 -6.43
C LYS A 7 -28.75 5.35 -7.35
N LEU A 8 -28.97 5.48 -8.64
CA LEU A 8 -27.92 5.44 -9.66
C LEU A 8 -26.79 6.44 -9.32
N PRO A 9 -25.62 6.40 -9.97
CA PRO A 9 -24.58 7.41 -9.80
C PRO A 9 -25.15 8.82 -9.67
N ALA A 10 -24.56 9.67 -8.83
CA ALA A 10 -25.17 10.91 -8.32
C ALA A 10 -25.68 11.89 -9.41
N ASN A 11 -25.24 11.72 -10.65
CA ASN A 11 -25.49 12.60 -11.80
C ASN A 11 -26.27 11.93 -12.95
N VAL A 12 -26.77 10.70 -12.77
CA VAL A 12 -27.60 10.01 -13.78
C VAL A 12 -28.85 9.41 -13.14
N SER A 13 -29.96 9.40 -13.87
CA SER A 13 -31.24 8.89 -13.41
C SER A 13 -31.77 7.72 -14.24
N THR A 14 -31.19 7.50 -15.42
CA THR A 14 -31.61 6.47 -16.37
C THR A 14 -30.40 5.71 -16.91
N ARG A 15 -30.65 4.52 -17.50
CA ARG A 15 -29.61 3.74 -18.17
C ARG A 15 -29.02 4.49 -19.38
N ASP A 16 -29.87 5.19 -20.14
CA ASP A 16 -29.43 5.93 -21.32
C ASP A 16 -28.51 7.09 -20.96
N GLU A 17 -28.82 7.81 -19.87
CA GLU A 17 -27.94 8.84 -19.31
C GLU A 17 -26.61 8.25 -18.83
N PHE A 18 -26.64 7.06 -18.21
CA PHE A 18 -25.44 6.36 -17.80
C PHE A 18 -24.57 6.00 -19.01
N THR A 19 -25.16 5.37 -20.03
CA THR A 19 -24.45 5.00 -21.26
C THR A 19 -23.89 6.21 -22.01
N ALA A 20 -24.65 7.31 -22.06
CA ALA A 20 -24.19 8.55 -22.69
C ALA A 20 -23.00 9.21 -21.96
N GLN A 21 -22.94 9.07 -20.63
CA GLN A 21 -21.88 9.68 -19.81
C GLN A 21 -20.63 8.80 -19.65
N TYR A 22 -20.80 7.49 -19.52
CA TYR A 22 -19.74 6.55 -19.16
C TYR A 22 -19.43 5.53 -20.25
N GLY A 23 -20.17 5.48 -21.35
CA GLY A 23 -20.05 4.48 -22.41
C GLY A 23 -20.89 3.23 -22.19
N ASP A 24 -20.90 2.33 -23.15
CA ASP A 24 -21.58 1.04 -23.00
C ASP A 24 -20.74 0.10 -22.14
N VAL A 25 -21.39 -0.85 -21.49
CA VAL A 25 -20.79 -1.87 -20.60
C VAL A 25 -19.64 -2.63 -21.26
N GLU A 26 -19.66 -2.78 -22.60
CA GLU A 26 -18.63 -3.45 -23.36
C GLU A 26 -17.39 -2.57 -23.63
N GLU A 27 -17.50 -1.26 -23.50
CA GLU A 27 -16.46 -0.27 -23.78
C GLU A 27 -15.76 0.22 -22.53
N ILE A 28 -16.41 0.12 -21.36
CA ILE A 28 -15.86 0.57 -20.09
C ILE A 28 -14.98 -0.52 -19.49
N ASP A 29 -13.79 -0.14 -18.99
CA ASP A 29 -13.00 -1.05 -18.15
C ASP A 29 -13.86 -1.61 -17.01
N SER A 30 -13.76 -2.92 -16.79
CA SER A 30 -14.61 -3.62 -15.82
C SER A 30 -14.46 -3.11 -14.37
N ALA A 31 -13.32 -2.51 -14.03
CA ALA A 31 -13.06 -1.92 -12.72
C ALA A 31 -13.77 -0.58 -12.57
N ASP A 32 -13.73 0.25 -13.59
CA ASP A 32 -14.42 1.55 -13.63
C ASP A 32 -15.92 1.34 -13.66
N PHE A 33 -16.42 0.37 -14.43
CA PHE A 33 -17.84 -0.01 -14.43
C PHE A 33 -18.33 -0.44 -13.04
N ASP A 34 -17.61 -1.35 -12.37
CA ASP A 34 -17.99 -1.79 -11.03
C ASP A 34 -17.93 -0.63 -10.02
N PHE A 35 -16.94 0.26 -10.16
CA PHE A 35 -16.86 1.43 -9.29
C PHE A 35 -18.05 2.35 -9.45
N VAL A 36 -18.33 2.80 -10.66
CA VAL A 36 -19.39 3.77 -10.93
C VAL A 36 -20.80 3.18 -10.70
N SER A 37 -20.99 1.89 -11.06
CA SER A 37 -22.31 1.27 -10.99
C SER A 37 -22.65 0.64 -9.64
N LYS A 38 -21.63 0.29 -8.82
CA LYS A 38 -21.83 -0.48 -7.58
C LYS A 38 -21.14 0.14 -6.37
N VAL A 39 -19.82 0.41 -6.46
CA VAL A 39 -19.01 0.79 -5.29
C VAL A 39 -19.35 2.21 -4.82
N GLU A 40 -19.34 3.19 -5.72
CA GLU A 40 -19.67 4.59 -5.39
C GLU A 40 -21.11 4.73 -4.84
N PRO A 41 -22.17 4.21 -5.52
CA PRO A 41 -23.51 4.30 -5.00
C PRO A 41 -23.69 3.62 -3.63
N PHE A 42 -23.02 2.50 -3.42
CA PHE A 42 -23.06 1.80 -2.14
C PHE A 42 -22.37 2.60 -1.02
N GLN A 43 -21.19 3.17 -1.28
CA GLN A 43 -20.49 4.03 -0.31
C GLN A 43 -21.29 5.29 0.03
N ARG A 44 -21.90 5.91 -0.96
CA ARG A 44 -22.78 7.07 -0.75
C ARG A 44 -24.01 6.69 0.07
N ALA A 45 -24.63 5.56 -0.24
CA ALA A 45 -25.77 5.04 0.55
C ALA A 45 -25.38 4.77 2.01
N LEU A 46 -24.20 4.18 2.27
CA LEU A 46 -23.71 3.97 3.63
C LEU A 46 -23.54 5.29 4.38
N LYS A 47 -22.97 6.31 3.72
CA LYS A 47 -22.77 7.63 4.30
C LYS A 47 -24.09 8.36 4.57
N GLU A 48 -25.03 8.32 3.61
CA GLU A 48 -26.36 8.96 3.74
C GLU A 48 -27.24 8.27 4.80
N CYS A 49 -27.07 6.96 4.98
CA CYS A 49 -27.88 6.20 5.93
C CYS A 49 -27.43 6.34 7.38
N GLU A 50 -26.25 6.88 7.65
CA GLU A 50 -25.67 7.04 9.01
C GLU A 50 -25.79 5.76 9.86
N LYS A 51 -25.56 4.58 9.26
CA LYS A 51 -25.73 3.31 9.95
C LYS A 51 -24.46 2.90 10.70
N ASP A 52 -24.67 2.34 11.88
CA ASP A 52 -23.58 1.90 12.75
C ASP A 52 -23.04 0.53 12.34
N ILE A 53 -23.87 -0.32 11.76
CA ILE A 53 -23.51 -1.71 11.43
C ILE A 53 -24.05 -2.08 10.05
N LEU A 54 -23.18 -2.65 9.22
CA LEU A 54 -23.51 -3.28 7.95
C LEU A 54 -23.68 -4.79 8.16
N ILE A 55 -24.82 -5.36 7.77
CA ILE A 55 -25.04 -6.81 7.79
C ILE A 55 -24.91 -7.34 6.37
N THR A 56 -24.08 -8.36 6.14
CA THR A 56 -23.85 -8.94 4.81
C THR A 56 -24.07 -10.46 4.80
N GLY A 57 -24.41 -10.99 3.62
CA GLY A 57 -24.56 -12.43 3.37
C GLY A 57 -23.27 -13.10 2.88
N ARG A 58 -22.10 -12.58 3.20
CA ARG A 58 -20.82 -13.17 2.79
C ARG A 58 -20.55 -14.48 3.55
N ARG A 59 -19.92 -15.43 2.85
CA ARG A 59 -19.53 -16.73 3.42
C ARG A 59 -18.08 -17.06 3.07
N MET A 60 -17.41 -17.84 3.92
CA MET A 60 -16.01 -18.27 3.70
C MET A 60 -15.86 -19.19 2.49
N ASP A 61 -16.85 -20.02 2.18
CA ASP A 61 -16.82 -20.98 1.07
C ASP A 61 -16.97 -20.34 -0.33
N GLN A 62 -17.28 -19.04 -0.40
CA GLN A 62 -17.56 -18.39 -1.68
C GLN A 62 -16.31 -18.06 -2.50
N ALA A 63 -15.18 -17.73 -1.88
CA ALA A 63 -13.93 -17.42 -2.56
C ALA A 63 -12.72 -17.53 -1.63
N ALA A 64 -11.54 -17.78 -2.19
CA ALA A 64 -10.30 -17.89 -1.42
C ALA A 64 -10.00 -16.64 -0.57
N GLN A 65 -10.36 -15.45 -1.04
CA GLN A 65 -10.19 -14.19 -0.29
C GLN A 65 -11.10 -14.08 0.93
N ARG A 66 -12.06 -14.99 1.09
CA ARG A 66 -13.00 -15.03 2.22
C ARG A 66 -12.72 -16.16 3.21
N ILE A 67 -11.64 -16.91 3.02
CA ILE A 67 -11.32 -18.07 3.86
C ILE A 67 -11.17 -17.73 5.35
N GLU A 68 -10.81 -16.48 5.65
CA GLU A 68 -10.67 -15.92 7.00
C GLU A 68 -11.75 -14.90 7.33
N LEU A 69 -12.93 -14.98 6.69
CA LEU A 69 -14.01 -14.04 6.91
C LEU A 69 -14.53 -14.15 8.35
N ALA A 70 -14.30 -13.13 9.16
CA ALA A 70 -14.82 -13.07 10.51
C ALA A 70 -16.34 -12.83 10.53
N VAL A 71 -17.03 -13.39 11.52
CA VAL A 71 -18.45 -13.08 11.78
C VAL A 71 -18.64 -11.60 12.08
N TRP A 72 -17.70 -10.99 12.80
CA TRP A 72 -17.65 -9.55 13.07
C TRP A 72 -16.32 -8.96 12.60
N GLU A 73 -16.38 -7.92 11.78
CA GLU A 73 -15.21 -7.16 11.29
C GLU A 73 -15.19 -5.77 11.95
N ASP A 74 -14.48 -5.64 13.07
CA ASP A 74 -14.44 -4.41 13.89
C ASP A 74 -14.09 -3.15 13.11
N GLY A 75 -13.03 -3.19 12.31
CA GLY A 75 -12.56 -2.04 11.52
C GLY A 75 -13.55 -1.55 10.45
N LYS A 76 -14.53 -2.39 10.09
CA LYS A 76 -15.55 -2.10 9.07
C LYS A 76 -16.96 -2.00 9.65
N ARG A 77 -17.14 -2.27 10.94
CA ARG A 77 -18.46 -2.40 11.58
C ARG A 77 -19.41 -3.30 10.77
N THR A 78 -18.89 -4.43 10.30
CA THR A 78 -19.62 -5.35 9.42
C THR A 78 -19.86 -6.67 10.13
N LEU A 79 -21.12 -7.09 10.14
CA LEU A 79 -21.57 -8.38 10.65
C LEU A 79 -21.85 -9.34 9.49
N ASN A 80 -21.22 -10.49 9.50
CA ASN A 80 -21.39 -11.57 8.53
C ASN A 80 -22.00 -12.79 9.21
N PRO A 81 -23.31 -12.82 9.46
CA PRO A 81 -23.93 -13.87 10.26
C PRO A 81 -23.83 -15.27 9.61
N MET A 82 -23.62 -15.31 8.29
CA MET A 82 -23.48 -16.55 7.53
C MET A 82 -22.03 -16.89 7.19
N ALA A 83 -21.03 -16.27 7.84
CA ALA A 83 -19.61 -16.44 7.49
C ALA A 83 -19.19 -17.92 7.42
N SER A 84 -19.63 -18.75 8.36
CA SER A 84 -19.32 -20.19 8.43
C SER A 84 -20.27 -21.11 7.64
N PHE A 85 -21.32 -20.57 7.01
CA PHE A 85 -22.29 -21.37 6.28
C PHE A 85 -21.72 -21.86 4.96
N SER A 86 -21.94 -23.13 4.64
CA SER A 86 -21.73 -23.69 3.30
C SER A 86 -22.92 -23.38 2.37
N TRP A 87 -22.72 -23.61 1.07
CA TRP A 87 -23.82 -23.56 0.11
C TRP A 87 -24.97 -24.49 0.50
N LYS A 88 -24.65 -25.67 1.04
CA LYS A 88 -25.65 -26.63 1.51
C LYS A 88 -26.46 -26.08 2.69
N ASP A 89 -25.81 -25.46 3.67
CA ASP A 89 -26.51 -24.87 4.82
C ASP A 89 -27.50 -23.78 4.40
N ILE A 90 -27.14 -22.98 3.36
CA ILE A 90 -28.05 -21.97 2.80
C ILE A 90 -29.28 -22.63 2.15
N ILE A 91 -29.08 -23.71 1.36
CA ILE A 91 -30.19 -24.42 0.72
C ILE A 91 -31.10 -25.04 1.75
N ASP A 92 -30.54 -25.74 2.74
CA ASP A 92 -31.29 -26.38 3.81
C ASP A 92 -32.15 -25.36 4.58
N TYR A 93 -31.57 -24.18 4.89
CA TYR A 93 -32.32 -23.09 5.53
C TYR A 93 -33.43 -22.52 4.63
N VAL A 94 -33.14 -22.31 3.35
CA VAL A 94 -34.13 -21.83 2.37
C VAL A 94 -35.30 -22.77 2.25
N ASP A 95 -35.03 -24.09 2.25
CA ASP A 95 -36.04 -25.11 2.12
C ASP A 95 -36.85 -25.33 3.43
N GLU A 96 -36.21 -25.27 4.60
CA GLU A 96 -36.86 -25.38 5.90
C GLU A 96 -37.80 -24.21 6.20
N HIS A 97 -37.39 -22.98 5.78
CA HIS A 97 -38.14 -21.75 6.10
C HIS A 97 -38.90 -21.14 4.92
N ASP A 98 -39.01 -21.84 3.80
CA ASP A 98 -39.68 -21.42 2.57
C ASP A 98 -39.28 -20.00 2.12
N VAL A 99 -37.97 -19.74 2.17
CA VAL A 99 -37.44 -18.42 1.78
C VAL A 99 -37.59 -18.20 0.27
N PRO A 100 -38.16 -17.09 -0.19
CA PRO A 100 -38.26 -16.79 -1.62
C PRO A 100 -36.90 -16.72 -2.30
N VAL A 101 -36.76 -17.42 -3.42
CA VAL A 101 -35.53 -17.46 -4.22
C VAL A 101 -35.72 -16.88 -5.61
N ASN A 102 -34.62 -16.52 -6.28
CA ASN A 102 -34.66 -16.00 -7.64
C ASN A 102 -35.17 -17.07 -8.61
N ARG A 103 -36.17 -16.72 -9.44
CA ARG A 103 -36.73 -17.61 -10.45
C ARG A 103 -35.70 -18.16 -11.46
N GLY A 104 -34.58 -17.50 -11.64
CA GLY A 104 -33.48 -18.00 -12.47
C GLY A 104 -32.94 -19.37 -12.03
N HIS A 105 -33.11 -19.72 -10.74
CA HIS A 105 -32.76 -21.06 -10.24
C HIS A 105 -33.70 -22.17 -10.75
N ASN A 106 -34.85 -21.82 -11.32
CA ASN A 106 -35.83 -22.78 -11.84
C ASN A 106 -35.54 -23.23 -13.27
N TYR A 107 -34.46 -22.76 -13.90
CA TYR A 107 -34.13 -23.11 -15.27
C TYR A 107 -32.93 -24.05 -15.33
N ALA A 108 -33.05 -25.05 -16.22
CA ALA A 108 -31.95 -25.89 -16.68
C ALA A 108 -31.63 -25.58 -18.15
N TYR A 109 -30.35 -25.67 -18.50
CA TYR A 109 -29.84 -25.45 -19.85
C TYR A 109 -29.16 -26.76 -20.32
N ARG A 110 -29.75 -27.47 -21.24
CA ARG A 110 -29.33 -28.79 -21.69
C ARG A 110 -28.57 -28.71 -23.01
N CYS A 111 -27.44 -29.42 -23.09
CA CYS A 111 -26.55 -29.44 -24.25
C CYS A 111 -26.15 -30.83 -24.66
N ALA A 112 -25.83 -31.01 -25.95
CA ALA A 112 -25.31 -32.26 -26.51
C ALA A 112 -23.83 -32.51 -26.15
N SER A 113 -23.06 -31.46 -25.83
CA SER A 113 -21.65 -31.54 -25.47
C SER A 113 -21.27 -30.47 -24.44
N PRO A 114 -20.19 -30.69 -23.66
CA PRO A 114 -19.67 -29.70 -22.74
C PRO A 114 -19.27 -28.41 -23.44
N ILE A 115 -19.53 -27.26 -22.74
CA ILE A 115 -19.15 -25.92 -23.20
C ILE A 115 -18.18 -25.32 -22.19
N GLU A 116 -17.06 -24.78 -22.64
CA GLU A 116 -16.10 -24.09 -21.79
C GLU A 116 -16.77 -22.89 -21.08
N ALA A 117 -16.45 -22.67 -19.81
CA ALA A 117 -17.07 -21.63 -19.00
C ALA A 117 -17.02 -20.24 -19.67
N THR A 118 -15.91 -19.88 -20.28
CA THR A 118 -15.71 -18.60 -20.99
C THR A 118 -16.62 -18.42 -22.21
N LYS A 119 -17.21 -19.50 -22.70
CA LYS A 119 -18.10 -19.54 -23.87
C LYS A 119 -19.57 -19.75 -23.51
N ARG A 120 -19.93 -19.94 -22.24
CA ARG A 120 -21.31 -20.23 -21.78
C ARG A 120 -22.21 -19.00 -21.68
N HIS A 121 -22.09 -18.06 -22.63
CA HIS A 121 -22.95 -16.86 -22.62
C HIS A 121 -24.32 -17.09 -23.28
N LEU A 122 -25.38 -16.62 -22.62
CA LEU A 122 -26.69 -16.47 -23.21
C LEU A 122 -26.74 -15.17 -24.07
N PRO A 123 -27.46 -15.13 -25.24
CA PRO A 123 -28.38 -16.15 -25.76
C PRO A 123 -27.83 -17.06 -26.88
N ASP A 124 -26.57 -16.92 -27.26
CA ASP A 124 -26.06 -17.38 -28.56
C ASP A 124 -25.65 -18.87 -28.65
N LEU A 125 -26.04 -19.67 -27.66
CA LEU A 125 -25.60 -21.08 -27.58
C LEU A 125 -26.72 -22.07 -27.93
N PRO A 126 -26.36 -23.23 -28.50
CA PRO A 126 -27.32 -24.28 -28.92
C PRO A 126 -27.78 -25.13 -27.73
N TRP A 127 -28.38 -24.49 -26.71
CA TRP A 127 -28.96 -25.22 -25.59
C TRP A 127 -30.49 -25.13 -25.55
N GLU A 128 -31.07 -26.19 -25.00
CA GLU A 128 -32.46 -26.22 -24.65
C GLU A 128 -32.66 -25.62 -23.26
N LYS A 129 -33.35 -24.48 -23.18
CA LYS A 129 -33.75 -23.88 -21.89
C LYS A 129 -35.05 -24.53 -21.43
N VAL A 130 -35.02 -25.16 -20.25
CA VAL A 130 -36.18 -25.84 -19.66
C VAL A 130 -36.57 -25.18 -18.35
N ASP A 131 -37.85 -24.86 -18.17
CA ASP A 131 -38.41 -24.42 -16.89
C ASP A 131 -38.75 -25.67 -16.04
N LEU A 132 -38.09 -25.79 -14.90
CA LEU A 132 -38.28 -26.88 -13.95
C LEU A 132 -39.48 -26.65 -13.00
N GLY A 133 -40.07 -25.45 -13.02
CA GLY A 133 -41.16 -25.03 -12.13
C GLY A 133 -40.78 -24.85 -10.65
N LYS A 134 -39.59 -25.28 -10.27
CA LYS A 134 -39.02 -25.20 -8.91
C LYS A 134 -37.50 -25.09 -8.99
N PRO A 135 -36.78 -24.64 -7.94
CA PRO A 135 -35.33 -24.54 -7.95
C PRO A 135 -34.64 -25.87 -8.29
N PHE A 136 -33.56 -25.82 -9.05
CA PHE A 136 -32.84 -27.00 -9.57
C PHE A 136 -32.38 -27.98 -8.47
N TRP A 137 -32.16 -27.53 -7.26
CA TRP A 137 -31.80 -28.42 -6.12
C TRP A 137 -32.99 -29.15 -5.49
N ARG A 138 -34.23 -28.80 -5.88
CA ARG A 138 -35.46 -29.46 -5.45
C ARG A 138 -35.99 -30.48 -6.49
N VAL A 139 -35.25 -30.70 -7.59
CA VAL A 139 -35.62 -31.65 -8.62
C VAL A 139 -34.73 -32.88 -8.58
N THR A 140 -35.22 -33.99 -9.08
CA THR A 140 -34.43 -35.21 -9.28
C THR A 140 -33.44 -35.03 -10.46
N GLU A 141 -32.40 -35.86 -10.49
CA GLU A 141 -31.43 -35.83 -11.59
C GLU A 141 -32.11 -36.17 -12.94
N ALA A 142 -33.13 -37.03 -12.94
CA ALA A 142 -33.91 -37.35 -14.15
C ALA A 142 -34.72 -36.12 -14.63
N GLU A 143 -35.35 -35.36 -13.75
CA GLU A 143 -36.05 -34.12 -14.11
C GLU A 143 -35.07 -33.09 -14.64
N LEU A 144 -33.88 -32.97 -14.00
CA LEU A 144 -32.85 -32.03 -14.39
C LEU A 144 -32.28 -32.33 -15.79
N ARG A 145 -31.95 -33.60 -16.08
CA ARG A 145 -31.38 -34.04 -17.35
C ARG A 145 -32.39 -34.23 -18.48
N GLY A 146 -33.62 -34.55 -18.14
CA GLY A 146 -34.70 -34.83 -19.10
C GLY A 146 -34.73 -36.24 -19.63
N THR A 147 -35.66 -36.50 -20.62
CA THR A 147 -35.84 -37.82 -21.25
C THR A 147 -35.88 -37.64 -22.77
N PRO A 148 -34.91 -38.15 -23.58
CA PRO A 148 -33.70 -38.83 -23.12
C PRO A 148 -32.76 -37.90 -22.33
N PRO A 149 -31.90 -38.43 -21.43
CA PRO A 149 -31.01 -37.60 -20.64
C PRO A 149 -30.05 -36.80 -21.51
N ALA A 150 -30.00 -35.49 -21.33
CA ALA A 150 -29.00 -34.65 -21.96
C ALA A 150 -27.59 -35.01 -21.46
N PRO A 151 -26.56 -35.07 -22.30
CA PRO A 151 -25.19 -35.36 -21.90
C PRO A 151 -24.67 -34.38 -20.86
N VAL A 152 -25.00 -33.08 -20.98
CA VAL A 152 -24.60 -32.03 -20.06
C VAL A 152 -25.76 -31.11 -19.76
N THR A 153 -25.89 -30.75 -18.51
CA THR A 153 -26.91 -29.81 -18.03
C THR A 153 -26.28 -28.72 -17.17
N TYR A 154 -26.62 -27.47 -17.40
CA TYR A 154 -26.15 -26.31 -16.66
C TYR A 154 -27.29 -25.63 -15.92
N VAL A 155 -26.98 -24.99 -14.79
CA VAL A 155 -27.92 -24.24 -13.94
C VAL A 155 -27.27 -22.97 -13.42
N PHE A 156 -28.07 -21.98 -13.07
CA PHE A 156 -27.57 -20.80 -12.35
C PHE A 156 -27.56 -21.06 -10.84
N LYS A 157 -26.38 -21.23 -10.26
CA LYS A 157 -26.19 -21.31 -8.80
C LYS A 157 -26.05 -19.92 -8.16
N SER A 158 -25.63 -18.92 -8.92
CA SER A 158 -25.43 -17.55 -8.46
C SER A 158 -25.80 -16.58 -9.58
N PHE A 159 -26.27 -15.37 -9.20
CA PHE A 159 -26.62 -14.31 -10.13
C PHE A 159 -25.74 -13.07 -9.92
N GLY A 160 -25.46 -12.37 -10.99
CA GLY A 160 -24.71 -11.13 -11.06
C GLY A 160 -25.00 -10.40 -12.34
N ASP A 161 -24.02 -9.67 -12.86
CA ASP A 161 -24.16 -8.98 -14.15
C ASP A 161 -24.34 -10.00 -15.26
N THR A 162 -25.27 -9.73 -16.16
CA THR A 162 -25.63 -10.66 -17.25
C THR A 162 -24.47 -10.99 -18.20
N HIS A 163 -23.56 -10.04 -18.39
CA HIS A 163 -22.40 -10.20 -19.27
C HIS A 163 -21.20 -10.92 -18.61
N THR A 164 -21.22 -11.09 -17.28
CA THR A 164 -20.12 -11.76 -16.54
C THR A 164 -20.58 -12.99 -15.78
N THR A 165 -21.88 -13.34 -15.84
CA THR A 165 -22.44 -14.50 -15.14
C THR A 165 -22.94 -15.52 -16.15
N VAL A 166 -22.52 -16.76 -15.98
CA VAL A 166 -22.90 -17.89 -16.85
C VAL A 166 -23.41 -19.06 -16.01
N PRO A 167 -24.22 -19.96 -16.58
CA PRO A 167 -24.66 -21.15 -15.88
C PRO A 167 -23.50 -22.15 -15.70
N VAL A 168 -23.56 -22.96 -14.65
CA VAL A 168 -22.55 -23.96 -14.28
C VAL A 168 -23.16 -25.35 -14.21
N GLU A 169 -22.34 -26.41 -14.28
CA GLU A 169 -22.83 -27.75 -14.01
C GLU A 169 -23.25 -27.88 -12.54
N PRO A 170 -24.25 -28.75 -12.21
CA PRO A 170 -24.77 -28.87 -10.85
C PRO A 170 -23.70 -29.22 -9.79
N HIS A 171 -22.61 -29.86 -10.18
CA HIS A 171 -21.50 -30.24 -9.29
C HIS A 171 -20.41 -29.14 -9.19
N GLU A 172 -20.37 -28.19 -10.13
CA GLU A 172 -19.39 -27.08 -10.07
C GLU A 172 -19.70 -26.10 -8.92
N SER A 173 -18.67 -25.38 -8.47
CA SER A 173 -18.83 -24.30 -7.49
C SER A 173 -19.77 -23.21 -8.03
N GLU A 174 -20.52 -22.55 -7.14
CA GLU A 174 -21.36 -21.39 -7.51
C GLU A 174 -20.55 -20.24 -8.12
N ARG A 175 -19.25 -20.15 -7.80
CA ARG A 175 -18.36 -19.10 -8.29
C ARG A 175 -17.75 -19.39 -9.66
N THR A 176 -17.74 -20.62 -10.12
CA THR A 176 -17.28 -20.98 -11.47
C THR A 176 -18.02 -20.20 -12.55
N GLY A 177 -19.31 -19.90 -12.34
CA GLY A 177 -20.13 -19.11 -13.26
C GLY A 177 -20.10 -17.59 -13.04
N ARG A 178 -19.24 -17.06 -12.15
CA ARG A 178 -19.16 -15.62 -11.85
C ARG A 178 -17.84 -15.04 -12.34
N PHE A 179 -17.89 -13.79 -12.81
CA PHE A 179 -16.73 -13.07 -13.33
C PHE A 179 -15.96 -13.78 -14.44
N VAL A 180 -16.68 -14.60 -15.20
CA VAL A 180 -16.13 -15.29 -16.38
C VAL A 180 -15.66 -14.24 -17.38
N ARG A 181 -14.46 -14.36 -17.90
CA ARG A 181 -13.72 -13.39 -18.74
C ARG A 181 -13.10 -12.22 -17.97
N GLN A 182 -13.11 -12.22 -16.64
CA GLN A 182 -12.44 -11.20 -15.83
C GLN A 182 -11.41 -11.84 -14.90
N ALA A 183 -10.28 -11.17 -14.73
CA ALA A 183 -9.22 -11.62 -13.83
C ALA A 183 -9.53 -11.31 -12.34
N LYS A 184 -10.81 -11.33 -11.95
CA LYS A 184 -11.28 -11.06 -10.59
C LYS A 184 -12.31 -12.09 -10.13
N THR A 185 -12.47 -12.22 -8.83
CA THR A 185 -13.44 -13.15 -8.18
C THR A 185 -14.50 -12.43 -7.35
N GLU A 186 -14.39 -11.10 -7.22
CA GLU A 186 -15.25 -10.24 -6.40
C GLU A 186 -15.62 -8.94 -7.13
N CYS A 187 -16.82 -8.40 -6.87
CA CYS A 187 -17.29 -7.14 -7.47
C CYS A 187 -16.77 -5.86 -6.77
N GLY A 188 -15.91 -5.99 -5.76
CA GLY A 188 -15.34 -4.84 -5.06
C GLY A 188 -16.22 -4.15 -4.03
N ILE A 189 -17.54 -4.37 -4.01
CA ILE A 189 -18.47 -3.71 -3.07
C ILE A 189 -18.07 -3.94 -1.60
N HIS A 190 -17.59 -5.13 -1.28
CA HIS A 190 -17.23 -5.51 0.09
C HIS A 190 -15.72 -5.56 0.33
N THR A 191 -14.89 -5.47 -0.72
CA THR A 191 -13.45 -5.68 -0.62
C THR A 191 -12.66 -4.40 -0.45
N ARG A 192 -13.20 -3.23 -0.88
CA ARG A 192 -12.46 -1.96 -0.78
C ARG A 192 -13.41 -0.78 -0.58
N THR A 193 -13.30 -0.12 0.55
CA THR A 193 -13.86 1.23 0.76
C THR A 193 -12.92 2.32 0.19
N THR A 194 -11.66 1.96 -0.06
CA THR A 194 -10.65 2.79 -0.75
C THR A 194 -9.73 1.86 -1.53
N SER A 195 -9.12 2.32 -2.62
CA SER A 195 -8.06 1.63 -3.35
C SER A 195 -6.84 1.32 -2.47
N ALA A 196 -6.63 2.14 -1.48
CA ALA A 196 -5.56 1.99 -0.51
C ALA A 196 -5.86 0.86 0.48
N GLY A 197 -4.94 -0.08 0.65
CA GLY A 197 -4.99 -1.11 1.69
C GLY A 197 -5.23 -0.49 3.09
N ALA A 198 -5.78 -1.26 4.04
CA ALA A 198 -5.95 -0.78 5.40
C ALA A 198 -4.61 -0.30 5.99
N PRO A 199 -4.59 0.79 6.76
CA PRO A 199 -3.38 1.21 7.46
C PRO A 199 -2.83 0.12 8.37
N HIS A 200 -1.55 0.18 8.67
CA HIS A 200 -0.93 -0.73 9.64
C HIS A 200 -1.53 -0.50 11.03
N GLY A 201 -1.92 -1.58 11.71
CA GLY A 201 -2.67 -1.49 12.97
C GLY A 201 -4.15 -1.09 12.82
N GLY A 202 -4.70 -1.07 11.60
CA GLY A 202 -6.12 -0.88 11.32
C GLY A 202 -6.54 0.55 11.00
N ALA A 203 -5.98 1.57 11.65
CA ALA A 203 -6.33 2.97 11.43
C ALA A 203 -5.09 3.88 11.44
N LEU A 204 -5.15 4.97 10.66
CA LEU A 204 -4.14 6.03 10.76
C LEU A 204 -4.30 6.75 12.10
N GLN A 205 -3.16 6.95 12.78
CA GLN A 205 -3.12 7.81 13.96
C GLN A 205 -3.07 9.27 13.51
N ASP A 206 -4.02 10.09 13.96
CA ASP A 206 -3.99 11.55 13.84
C ASP A 206 -3.85 12.11 15.27
N LEU A 207 -2.64 12.52 15.60
CA LEU A 207 -2.32 12.98 16.95
C LEU A 207 -2.47 14.50 17.10
N MET A 208 -3.04 15.18 16.10
CA MET A 208 -3.25 16.63 16.14
C MET A 208 -4.38 17.00 17.10
N VAL A 209 -4.09 17.89 18.03
CA VAL A 209 -5.10 18.49 18.92
C VAL A 209 -6.00 19.42 18.11
N LYS A 210 -7.29 19.15 18.09
CA LYS A 210 -8.25 19.88 17.26
C LYS A 210 -8.74 21.18 17.90
N ASP A 211 -8.76 21.24 19.24
CA ASP A 211 -9.18 22.41 19.99
C ASP A 211 -7.99 23.34 20.29
N PRO A 212 -7.98 24.59 19.77
CA PRO A 212 -6.91 25.55 20.04
C PRO A 212 -6.72 25.91 21.53
N ALA A 213 -7.79 25.92 22.30
CA ALA A 213 -7.70 26.20 23.73
C ALA A 213 -6.99 25.07 24.48
N GLN A 214 -7.32 23.83 24.14
CA GLN A 214 -6.62 22.64 24.66
C GLN A 214 -5.15 22.61 24.21
N ALA A 215 -4.84 22.94 22.96
CA ALA A 215 -3.47 23.00 22.46
C ALA A 215 -2.63 24.01 23.24
N LYS A 216 -3.17 25.21 23.49
CA LYS A 216 -2.53 26.26 24.30
C LYS A 216 -2.32 25.82 25.73
N ALA A 217 -3.30 25.18 26.36
CA ALA A 217 -3.20 24.68 27.73
C ALA A 217 -2.13 23.58 27.85
N LEU A 218 -2.05 22.68 26.87
CA LEU A 218 -1.02 21.63 26.79
C LEU A 218 0.39 22.25 26.69
N ALA A 219 0.60 23.20 25.77
CA ALA A 219 1.87 23.88 25.63
C ALA A 219 2.29 24.62 26.96
N ALA A 220 1.33 25.30 27.59
CA ALA A 220 1.59 26.02 28.87
C ALA A 220 1.87 25.07 30.04
N SER A 221 1.49 23.79 29.97
CA SER A 221 1.73 22.80 31.03
C SER A 221 3.10 22.10 30.91
N ALA A 222 3.88 22.41 29.86
CA ALA A 222 5.20 21.82 29.67
C ALA A 222 6.22 22.35 30.68
N VAL A 223 6.98 21.45 31.28
CA VAL A 223 8.03 21.79 32.28
C VAL A 223 9.37 22.11 31.62
N LYS A 224 9.57 21.67 30.38
CA LYS A 224 10.80 21.88 29.63
C LYS A 224 10.45 22.06 28.14
N THR A 225 11.21 22.92 27.45
CA THR A 225 11.14 23.08 25.98
C THR A 225 12.40 22.51 25.35
N ILE A 226 12.25 21.74 24.30
CA ILE A 226 13.37 21.13 23.56
C ILE A 226 13.24 21.49 22.10
N THR A 227 14.32 22.04 21.53
CA THR A 227 14.43 22.31 20.12
C THR A 227 14.87 21.03 19.41
N LEU A 228 14.09 20.60 18.43
CA LEU A 228 14.34 19.40 17.64
C LEU A 228 15.47 19.65 16.61
N ASN A 229 16.24 18.62 16.33
CA ASN A 229 17.02 18.55 15.10
C ASN A 229 16.13 18.04 13.95
N GLU A 230 16.64 18.08 12.70
CA GLU A 230 15.84 17.72 11.51
C GLU A 230 15.39 16.25 11.55
N ARG A 231 16.23 15.30 12.01
CA ARG A 231 15.88 13.91 12.18
C ARG A 231 14.68 13.74 13.12
N GLN A 232 14.74 14.37 14.29
CA GLN A 232 13.67 14.33 15.30
C GLN A 232 12.39 15.01 14.77
N ALA A 233 12.51 16.11 14.02
CA ALA A 233 11.36 16.77 13.39
C ALA A 233 10.68 15.89 12.35
N CYS A 234 11.45 15.12 11.57
CA CYS A 234 10.91 14.11 10.63
C CYS A 234 10.14 13.01 11.38
N ASP A 235 10.70 12.49 12.48
CA ASP A 235 10.04 11.46 13.29
C ASP A 235 8.75 12.00 13.92
N VAL A 236 8.77 13.24 14.44
CA VAL A 236 7.56 13.92 14.96
C VAL A 236 6.49 14.06 13.88
N PHE A 237 6.85 14.52 12.67
CA PHE A 237 5.89 14.60 11.55
C PHE A 237 5.26 13.23 11.26
N CYS A 238 6.08 12.19 11.15
CA CYS A 238 5.61 10.82 10.83
C CYS A 238 4.68 10.27 11.93
N LEU A 239 4.95 10.56 13.20
CA LEU A 239 4.10 10.18 14.32
C LEU A 239 2.78 10.96 14.32
N LEU A 240 2.83 12.30 14.23
CA LEU A 240 1.66 13.18 14.31
C LEU A 240 0.61 12.87 13.23
N HIS A 241 1.06 12.49 12.03
CA HIS A 241 0.21 12.31 10.87
C HIS A 241 -0.01 10.84 10.46
N GLY A 242 0.47 9.91 11.29
CA GLY A 242 0.17 8.48 11.13
C GLY A 242 1.02 7.73 10.12
N ALA A 243 2.15 8.29 9.64
CA ALA A 243 3.11 7.54 8.82
C ALA A 243 3.71 6.36 9.59
N PHE A 244 3.85 6.49 10.92
CA PHE A 244 4.30 5.45 11.85
C PHE A 244 3.16 4.76 12.59
N SER A 245 1.91 4.82 12.10
CA SER A 245 0.82 4.05 12.70
C SER A 245 1.24 2.57 12.87
N PRO A 246 0.89 1.94 14.01
CA PRO A 246 -0.06 2.39 15.03
C PRO A 246 0.52 3.21 16.19
N LEU A 247 1.79 3.62 16.15
CA LEU A 247 2.40 4.38 17.23
C LEU A 247 1.65 5.68 17.52
N GLN A 248 1.54 6.02 18.82
CA GLN A 248 0.93 7.25 19.30
C GLN A 248 1.96 8.24 19.87
N GLY A 249 3.24 7.97 19.68
CA GLY A 249 4.33 8.78 20.15
C GLY A 249 5.65 8.02 20.07
N PHE A 250 6.67 8.53 20.74
CA PHE A 250 7.96 7.86 20.82
C PHE A 250 7.89 6.63 21.72
N MET A 251 8.59 5.57 21.34
CA MET A 251 8.55 4.29 22.03
C MET A 251 9.02 4.41 23.48
N ASP A 252 8.24 3.85 24.39
CA ASP A 252 8.70 3.56 25.76
C ASP A 252 9.72 2.41 25.75
N GLU A 253 10.32 2.14 26.91
CA GLU A 253 11.36 1.11 27.04
C GLU A 253 10.86 -0.28 26.64
N THR A 254 9.60 -0.61 26.94
CA THR A 254 9.00 -1.91 26.59
C THR A 254 8.81 -2.06 25.09
N GLN A 255 8.25 -1.06 24.43
CA GLN A 255 8.08 -1.03 22.98
C GLN A 255 9.43 -1.04 22.25
N TYR A 256 10.37 -0.22 22.72
CA TYR A 256 11.72 -0.15 22.17
C TYR A 256 12.42 -1.52 22.23
N ASN A 257 12.46 -2.15 23.39
CA ASN A 257 13.11 -3.46 23.55
C ASN A 257 12.43 -4.54 22.68
N ALA A 258 11.11 -4.55 22.63
CA ALA A 258 10.35 -5.50 21.81
C ALA A 258 10.66 -5.34 20.30
N VAL A 259 10.73 -4.09 19.82
CA VAL A 259 11.05 -3.80 18.42
C VAL A 259 12.52 -4.10 18.12
N VAL A 260 13.45 -3.69 18.97
CA VAL A 260 14.88 -3.95 18.78
C VAL A 260 15.16 -5.45 18.66
N THR A 261 14.63 -6.25 19.59
CA THR A 261 14.94 -7.69 19.65
C THR A 261 14.08 -8.55 18.73
N GLY A 262 12.82 -8.16 18.49
CA GLY A 262 11.84 -9.01 17.82
C GLY A 262 11.20 -8.44 16.55
N MET A 263 11.50 -7.20 16.16
CA MET A 263 10.80 -6.48 15.10
C MET A 263 9.27 -6.43 15.32
N ARG A 264 8.82 -6.38 16.56
CA ARG A 264 7.41 -6.36 16.91
C ARG A 264 7.12 -5.42 18.06
N LEU A 265 5.99 -4.75 17.99
CA LEU A 265 5.41 -4.08 19.15
C LEU A 265 4.94 -5.12 20.19
N PRO A 266 4.74 -4.74 21.46
CA PRO A 266 4.21 -5.64 22.49
C PRO A 266 2.90 -6.35 22.07
N GLU A 267 2.05 -5.67 21.30
CA GLU A 267 0.80 -6.17 20.74
C GLU A 267 1.00 -7.14 19.55
N LYS A 268 2.22 -7.59 19.30
CA LYS A 268 2.63 -8.54 18.25
C LYS A 268 2.66 -7.98 16.83
N GLN A 269 2.26 -6.75 16.60
CA GLN A 269 2.32 -6.12 15.28
C GLN A 269 3.78 -5.98 14.81
N LEU A 270 4.04 -6.34 13.57
CA LEU A 270 5.36 -6.18 12.96
C LEU A 270 5.74 -4.70 12.90
N PHE A 271 6.96 -4.36 13.30
CA PHE A 271 7.49 -3.00 13.24
C PHE A 271 9.00 -3.03 13.04
N GLY A 272 9.50 -2.52 11.90
CA GLY A 272 10.88 -2.76 11.45
C GLY A 272 11.95 -2.07 12.28
N MET A 273 11.72 -0.81 12.66
CA MET A 273 12.72 0.08 13.24
C MET A 273 12.24 0.70 14.54
N PRO A 274 13.12 0.90 15.55
CA PRO A 274 12.77 1.70 16.72
C PRO A 274 12.56 3.17 16.34
N VAL A 275 11.54 3.81 16.93
CA VAL A 275 11.23 5.23 16.79
C VAL A 275 11.43 5.88 18.16
N THR A 276 12.53 6.60 18.32
CA THR A 276 13.03 7.07 19.62
C THR A 276 13.27 8.57 19.65
N PHE A 277 13.04 9.18 20.80
CA PHE A 277 13.41 10.56 21.09
C PHE A 277 14.60 10.56 22.05
N ASP A 278 15.76 10.91 21.55
CA ASP A 278 17.01 10.90 22.29
C ASP A 278 17.36 12.27 22.87
N LEU A 279 17.94 12.25 24.07
CA LEU A 279 18.48 13.42 24.76
C LEU A 279 19.84 13.09 25.41
N HIS A 280 20.74 14.05 25.41
CA HIS A 280 22.01 13.96 26.16
C HIS A 280 21.81 14.23 27.65
N ASP A 281 20.84 15.10 28.01
CA ASP A 281 20.53 15.48 29.38
C ASP A 281 19.02 15.41 29.63
N VAL A 282 18.66 14.63 30.63
CA VAL A 282 17.29 14.50 31.15
C VAL A 282 17.12 15.09 32.55
N SER A 283 18.08 15.86 33.03
CA SER A 283 18.03 16.47 34.34
C SER A 283 16.76 17.30 34.50
N GLY A 284 16.05 17.09 35.63
CA GLY A 284 14.79 17.74 35.92
C GLY A 284 13.57 17.20 35.18
N LEU A 285 13.72 16.14 34.36
CA LEU A 285 12.60 15.41 33.74
C LEU A 285 12.29 14.15 34.53
N LYS A 286 11.01 13.82 34.63
CA LYS A 286 10.49 12.59 35.21
C LYS A 286 9.30 12.09 34.40
N GLU A 287 8.94 10.84 34.58
CA GLU A 287 7.72 10.28 34.03
C GLU A 287 6.49 11.06 34.49
N GLY A 288 5.54 11.28 33.57
CA GLY A 288 4.38 12.15 33.75
C GLY A 288 4.62 13.62 33.38
N ASP A 289 5.86 14.07 33.23
CA ASP A 289 6.15 15.42 32.78
C ASP A 289 5.80 15.63 31.31
N LYS A 290 5.45 16.87 30.98
CA LYS A 290 5.19 17.30 29.61
C LYS A 290 6.35 18.13 29.09
N VAL A 291 6.82 17.76 27.89
CA VAL A 291 7.94 18.40 27.20
C VAL A 291 7.42 19.05 25.93
N LEU A 292 7.61 20.37 25.80
CA LEU A 292 7.27 21.11 24.60
C LEU A 292 8.37 20.89 23.55
N LEU A 293 7.99 20.39 22.39
CA LEU A 293 8.88 20.16 21.25
C LEU A 293 8.75 21.30 20.25
N ARG A 294 9.88 21.91 19.90
CA ARG A 294 9.95 23.07 19.00
C ARG A 294 10.80 22.77 17.77
N TRP A 295 10.32 23.19 16.62
CA TRP A 295 11.03 23.12 15.35
C TRP A 295 10.90 24.42 14.57
N ALA A 296 12.03 24.97 14.07
CA ALA A 296 12.05 26.21 13.29
C ALA A 296 11.20 27.34 13.93
N ASP A 297 11.41 27.58 15.23
CA ASP A 297 10.70 28.56 16.05
C ASP A 297 9.19 28.34 16.26
N GLN A 298 8.68 27.17 15.84
CA GLN A 298 7.28 26.78 16.04
C GLN A 298 7.16 25.69 17.13
N ASP A 299 6.15 25.82 17.97
CA ASP A 299 5.75 24.78 18.91
C ASP A 299 4.99 23.70 18.11
N VAL A 300 5.58 22.51 17.94
CA VAL A 300 5.05 21.47 17.05
C VAL A 300 4.30 20.38 17.80
N ALA A 301 4.71 20.03 19.02
CA ALA A 301 4.04 19.01 19.82
C ALA A 301 4.35 19.14 21.30
N VAL A 302 3.53 18.48 22.11
CA VAL A 302 3.84 18.20 23.51
C VAL A 302 4.02 16.70 23.65
N LEU A 303 5.17 16.27 24.18
CA LEU A 303 5.45 14.89 24.58
C LEU A 303 5.05 14.71 26.05
N GLU A 304 4.06 13.87 26.31
CA GLU A 304 3.70 13.41 27.65
C GLU A 304 4.56 12.18 27.97
N THR A 305 5.56 12.38 28.81
CA THR A 305 6.61 11.40 29.09
C THR A 305 6.07 10.23 29.90
N SER A 306 6.19 9.01 29.36
CA SER A 306 5.84 7.77 30.07
C SER A 306 7.03 6.94 30.48
N SER A 307 8.21 7.20 29.89
CA SER A 307 9.42 6.40 30.14
C SER A 307 10.68 7.21 29.85
N ILE A 308 11.67 7.14 30.73
CA ILE A 308 13.01 7.71 30.53
C ILE A 308 14.02 6.60 30.81
N TYR A 309 14.76 6.17 29.79
CA TYR A 309 15.64 5.01 29.89
C TYR A 309 16.96 5.19 29.14
N LYS A 310 17.94 4.38 29.50
CA LYS A 310 19.22 4.28 28.78
C LYS A 310 19.18 3.08 27.85
N PRO A 311 19.23 3.30 26.53
CA PRO A 311 19.22 2.19 25.58
C PRO A 311 20.53 1.39 25.66
N ASN A 312 20.45 0.09 25.38
CA ASN A 312 21.64 -0.69 25.12
C ASN A 312 22.04 -0.53 23.63
N LYS A 313 22.81 0.52 23.34
CA LYS A 313 23.21 0.85 21.95
C LYS A 313 24.00 -0.26 21.25
N VAL A 314 24.69 -1.16 21.99
CA VAL A 314 25.39 -2.31 21.40
C VAL A 314 24.37 -3.36 20.93
N VAL A 315 23.33 -3.61 21.73
CA VAL A 315 22.24 -4.52 21.32
C VAL A 315 21.47 -3.91 20.14
N GLU A 316 21.13 -2.62 20.22
CA GLU A 316 20.49 -1.92 19.10
C GLU A 316 21.31 -2.02 17.82
N ALA A 317 22.62 -1.77 17.88
CA ALA A 317 23.51 -1.87 16.73
C ALA A 317 23.47 -3.28 16.10
N ARG A 318 23.59 -4.33 16.92
CA ARG A 318 23.60 -5.71 16.44
C ARG A 318 22.26 -6.17 15.88
N GLU A 319 21.19 -5.91 16.62
CA GLU A 319 19.85 -6.40 16.26
C GLU A 319 19.22 -5.60 15.12
N VAL A 320 19.42 -4.28 15.08
CA VAL A 320 18.78 -3.40 14.08
C VAL A 320 19.62 -3.30 12.80
N TYR A 321 20.95 -3.13 12.95
CA TYR A 321 21.85 -2.91 11.81
C TYR A 321 22.68 -4.15 11.43
N GLY A 322 22.55 -5.24 12.18
CA GLY A 322 23.30 -6.47 11.94
C GLY A 322 24.80 -6.36 12.23
N THR A 323 25.26 -5.25 12.76
CA THR A 323 26.69 -5.00 13.05
C THR A 323 26.85 -4.00 14.18
N SER A 324 27.95 -4.12 14.92
CA SER A 324 28.40 -3.09 15.88
C SER A 324 29.64 -2.33 15.38
N SER A 325 30.03 -2.49 14.12
CA SER A 325 31.15 -1.79 13.52
C SER A 325 30.85 -0.29 13.35
N LEU A 326 31.76 0.56 13.79
CA LEU A 326 31.70 2.01 13.59
C LEU A 326 31.95 2.43 12.11
N GLU A 327 32.32 1.49 11.25
CA GLU A 327 32.40 1.71 9.82
C GLU A 327 31.02 1.86 9.16
N HIS A 328 29.98 1.37 9.85
CA HIS A 328 28.60 1.60 9.43
C HIS A 328 28.17 3.03 9.81
N PRO A 329 27.79 3.90 8.86
CA PRO A 329 27.55 5.32 9.14
C PRO A 329 26.56 5.57 10.28
N THR A 330 25.44 4.86 10.30
CA THR A 330 24.42 5.06 11.35
C THR A 330 24.82 4.45 12.69
N VAL A 331 25.58 3.36 12.72
CA VAL A 331 26.13 2.83 13.98
C VAL A 331 27.17 3.81 14.55
N HIS A 332 27.93 4.47 13.70
CA HIS A 332 28.82 5.56 14.14
C HIS A 332 28.01 6.68 14.80
N SER A 333 26.98 7.20 14.10
CA SER A 333 26.12 8.27 14.66
C SER A 333 25.37 7.82 15.93
N LEU A 334 24.94 6.54 16.00
CA LEU A 334 24.29 5.97 17.18
C LEU A 334 25.17 6.09 18.44
N VAL A 335 26.47 5.95 18.29
CA VAL A 335 27.42 6.01 19.39
C VAL A 335 27.91 7.43 19.67
N THR A 336 28.09 8.27 18.64
CA THR A 336 28.75 9.58 18.76
C THR A 336 27.80 10.78 18.85
N GLU A 337 26.59 10.68 18.26
CA GLU A 337 25.69 11.81 18.09
C GLU A 337 24.35 11.63 18.82
N ILE A 338 23.82 10.40 18.84
CA ILE A 338 22.54 10.10 19.51
C ILE A 338 22.73 10.18 21.02
N GLY A 339 21.80 10.84 21.71
CA GLY A 339 21.83 11.06 23.14
C GLY A 339 21.85 9.76 23.97
N ASP A 340 22.33 9.88 25.22
CA ASP A 340 22.49 8.71 26.12
C ASP A 340 21.17 8.22 26.71
N TYR A 341 20.13 9.05 26.64
CA TYR A 341 18.80 8.73 27.15
C TYR A 341 17.79 8.74 26.04
N TYR A 342 16.83 7.82 26.08
CA TYR A 342 15.64 7.86 25.28
C TYR A 342 14.44 8.20 26.13
N VAL A 343 13.55 9.04 25.59
CA VAL A 343 12.34 9.51 26.26
C VAL A 343 11.14 9.04 25.44
N GLY A 344 10.40 8.10 25.99
CA GLY A 344 9.17 7.57 25.38
C GLY A 344 7.93 8.25 25.95
N GLY A 345 6.86 8.24 25.15
CA GLY A 345 5.58 8.78 25.60
C GLY A 345 4.67 9.19 24.44
N ARG A 346 3.47 9.63 24.81
CA ARG A 346 2.44 10.05 23.86
C ARG A 346 2.70 11.45 23.33
N LEU A 347 2.48 11.65 22.03
CA LEU A 347 2.53 12.98 21.42
C LEU A 347 1.14 13.60 21.29
N HIS A 348 1.10 14.91 21.52
CA HIS A 348 -0.05 15.78 21.27
C HIS A 348 0.40 16.88 20.30
N GLY A 349 -0.05 16.82 19.05
CA GLY A 349 0.36 17.73 18.00
C GLY A 349 -0.27 19.10 18.14
N LEU A 350 0.54 20.15 18.11
CA LEU A 350 0.13 21.55 18.16
C LEU A 350 0.12 22.18 16.76
N SER A 351 1.19 21.93 16.00
CA SER A 351 1.30 22.32 14.59
C SER A 351 2.11 21.28 13.82
N SER A 352 1.93 21.21 12.51
CA SER A 352 2.73 20.31 11.67
C SER A 352 4.14 20.88 11.51
N PRO A 353 5.21 20.09 11.70
CA PRO A 353 6.56 20.52 11.37
C PRO A 353 6.66 21.00 9.93
N ALA A 354 7.19 22.22 9.74
CA ALA A 354 7.41 22.81 8.43
C ALA A 354 8.84 22.51 7.94
N PHE A 355 8.96 22.00 6.73
CA PHE A 355 10.25 21.72 6.10
C PHE A 355 10.52 22.70 4.93
N LYS A 356 11.76 22.81 4.51
CA LYS A 356 12.16 23.63 3.35
C LYS A 356 11.72 23.02 2.01
N TYR A 357 11.02 21.87 2.08
CA TYR A 357 10.56 21.10 0.92
C TYR A 357 9.12 20.63 1.13
N LEU A 358 8.46 20.28 0.04
CA LEU A 358 7.10 19.74 0.07
C LEU A 358 7.07 18.40 0.81
N VAL A 359 6.03 18.21 1.61
CA VAL A 359 5.70 16.95 2.26
C VAL A 359 4.19 16.72 2.21
N GLN A 360 3.77 15.48 2.14
CA GLN A 360 2.35 15.12 2.18
C GLN A 360 2.08 14.16 3.34
N LYS A 361 0.90 14.29 3.93
CA LYS A 361 0.41 13.41 4.99
C LYS A 361 -0.20 12.14 4.42
N PRO A 362 -0.14 11.02 5.14
CA PRO A 362 -0.80 9.78 4.69
C PRO A 362 -2.26 9.97 4.28
N ALA A 363 -3.05 10.68 5.07
CA ALA A 363 -4.46 10.92 4.77
C ALA A 363 -4.66 11.73 3.48
N GLU A 364 -3.81 12.71 3.21
CA GLU A 364 -3.85 13.53 1.99
C GLU A 364 -3.53 12.68 0.75
N VAL A 365 -2.46 11.89 0.81
CA VAL A 365 -2.08 11.02 -0.31
C VAL A 365 -3.17 9.98 -0.57
N ARG A 366 -3.67 9.32 0.48
CA ARG A 366 -4.77 8.34 0.35
C ARG A 366 -6.01 8.94 -0.31
N ALA A 367 -6.33 10.21 -0.04
CA ALA A 367 -7.46 10.90 -0.64
C ALA A 367 -7.30 11.16 -2.16
N THR A 368 -6.06 11.15 -2.67
CA THR A 368 -5.77 11.34 -4.10
C THR A 368 -5.67 10.03 -4.88
N LEU A 369 -5.63 8.89 -4.19
CA LEU A 369 -5.51 7.58 -4.84
C LEU A 369 -6.84 7.17 -5.45
N PRO A 370 -6.87 6.74 -6.72
CA PRO A 370 -8.10 6.33 -7.37
C PRO A 370 -8.68 5.09 -6.70
N PRO A 371 -9.99 5.07 -6.44
CA PRO A 371 -10.65 3.92 -5.84
C PRO A 371 -10.54 2.66 -6.72
N GLY A 372 -10.38 1.50 -6.09
CA GLY A 372 -10.39 0.21 -6.78
C GLY A 372 -9.07 -0.22 -7.42
N LYS A 373 -8.10 0.67 -7.60
CA LYS A 373 -6.81 0.35 -8.21
C LYS A 373 -5.77 -0.11 -7.18
N ASP A 374 -4.89 -1.00 -7.58
CA ASP A 374 -3.71 -1.30 -6.79
C ASP A 374 -2.74 -0.11 -6.78
N VAL A 375 -2.04 0.06 -5.69
CA VAL A 375 -1.07 1.14 -5.51
C VAL A 375 0.31 0.54 -5.33
N VAL A 376 1.15 0.68 -6.35
CA VAL A 376 2.54 0.21 -6.32
C VAL A 376 3.43 1.35 -5.85
N ALA A 377 3.96 1.27 -4.66
CA ALA A 377 4.83 2.31 -4.13
C ALA A 377 6.30 2.05 -4.43
N PHE A 378 7.01 3.11 -4.76
CA PHE A 378 8.45 3.13 -4.97
C PHE A 378 9.13 4.11 -4.03
N GLN A 379 10.10 3.61 -3.26
CA GLN A 379 10.97 4.43 -2.41
C GLN A 379 12.31 4.69 -3.10
N ASN A 380 12.78 5.90 -3.02
CA ASN A 380 14.13 6.27 -3.47
C ASN A 380 14.71 7.38 -2.56
N ARG A 381 16.03 7.45 -2.49
CA ARG A 381 16.79 8.51 -1.79
C ARG A 381 17.75 9.27 -2.72
N ASN A 382 17.79 8.88 -3.98
CA ASN A 382 18.64 9.47 -5.01
C ASN A 382 17.78 10.04 -6.14
N PRO A 383 18.28 10.97 -6.95
CA PRO A 383 17.63 11.35 -8.19
C PRO A 383 17.29 10.11 -9.03
N ILE A 384 16.09 10.09 -9.60
CA ILE A 384 15.65 9.00 -10.48
C ILE A 384 16.41 9.10 -11.80
N HIS A 385 17.21 8.10 -12.11
CA HIS A 385 17.84 7.94 -13.41
C HIS A 385 17.07 6.93 -14.28
N ARG A 386 17.46 6.79 -15.55
CA ARG A 386 16.73 5.97 -16.54
C ARG A 386 16.48 4.53 -16.10
N ALA A 387 17.46 3.87 -15.48
CA ALA A 387 17.27 2.49 -14.99
C ALA A 387 16.18 2.37 -13.91
N HIS A 388 16.09 3.35 -13.00
CA HIS A 388 15.00 3.42 -12.03
C HIS A 388 13.64 3.64 -12.72
N PHE A 389 13.61 4.50 -13.73
CA PHE A 389 12.38 4.80 -14.45
C PHE A 389 11.88 3.58 -15.25
N GLU A 390 12.79 2.83 -15.87
CA GLU A 390 12.44 1.56 -16.53
C GLU A 390 11.88 0.52 -15.54
N LEU A 391 12.46 0.45 -14.34
CA LEU A 391 11.93 -0.38 -13.27
C LEU A 391 10.49 0.02 -12.88
N LEU A 392 10.18 1.33 -12.82
CA LEU A 392 8.82 1.83 -12.59
C LEU A 392 7.85 1.40 -13.70
N LYS A 393 8.27 1.46 -14.96
CA LYS A 393 7.48 1.01 -16.11
C LYS A 393 7.23 -0.50 -16.06
N CYS A 394 8.23 -1.28 -15.68
CA CYS A 394 8.06 -2.72 -15.47
C CYS A 394 7.03 -3.00 -14.38
N ALA A 395 7.12 -2.30 -13.25
CA ALA A 395 6.18 -2.46 -12.14
C ALA A 395 4.74 -2.12 -12.52
N GLN A 396 4.53 -1.06 -13.30
CA GLN A 396 3.20 -0.70 -13.81
C GLN A 396 2.63 -1.77 -14.74
N ARG A 397 3.48 -2.34 -15.62
CA ARG A 397 3.06 -3.42 -16.52
C ARG A 397 2.73 -4.70 -15.77
N ASP A 398 3.54 -5.07 -14.78
CA ASP A 398 3.42 -6.34 -14.07
C ASP A 398 2.25 -6.34 -13.07
N VAL A 399 1.88 -5.15 -12.55
CA VAL A 399 0.67 -4.94 -11.75
C VAL A 399 -0.32 -4.14 -12.60
N SER A 400 -1.06 -4.86 -13.44
CA SER A 400 -2.01 -4.25 -14.37
C SER A 400 -3.06 -3.40 -13.64
N ASP A 401 -3.48 -2.29 -14.27
CA ASP A 401 -4.47 -1.34 -13.74
C ASP A 401 -4.10 -0.74 -12.37
N SER A 402 -2.80 -0.56 -12.12
CA SER A 402 -2.28 0.04 -10.89
C SER A 402 -1.94 1.52 -11.04
N VAL A 403 -1.93 2.20 -9.91
CA VAL A 403 -1.30 3.52 -9.75
C VAL A 403 0.09 3.34 -9.19
N LEU A 404 1.05 4.04 -9.76
CA LEU A 404 2.42 4.05 -9.27
C LEU A 404 2.62 5.25 -8.35
N LEU A 405 2.84 5.00 -7.06
CA LEU A 405 3.16 6.03 -6.08
C LEU A 405 4.68 6.17 -5.95
N VAL A 406 5.24 7.16 -6.64
CA VAL A 406 6.65 7.56 -6.48
C VAL A 406 6.76 8.33 -5.17
N HIS A 407 7.32 7.70 -4.14
CA HIS A 407 7.30 8.19 -2.78
C HIS A 407 8.71 8.20 -2.16
N PRO A 408 9.58 9.10 -2.63
CA PRO A 408 10.94 9.19 -2.15
C PRO A 408 11.02 9.73 -0.72
N THR A 409 12.08 9.35 -0.04
CA THR A 409 12.49 9.91 1.24
C THR A 409 13.23 11.23 1.01
N CYS A 410 12.83 12.29 1.72
CA CYS A 410 13.37 13.64 1.55
C CYS A 410 14.08 14.18 2.79
N GLY A 411 13.93 13.54 3.94
CA GLY A 411 14.67 13.86 5.15
C GLY A 411 16.16 13.48 5.08
N PRO A 412 16.88 13.66 6.19
CA PRO A 412 18.31 13.30 6.28
C PRO A 412 18.59 11.85 5.87
N THR A 413 19.71 11.64 5.21
CA THR A 413 20.23 10.34 4.80
C THR A 413 21.67 10.19 5.31
N GLN A 414 22.57 9.63 4.53
CA GLN A 414 23.97 9.50 4.91
C GLN A 414 24.83 10.60 4.26
N PRO A 415 26.00 10.92 4.84
CA PRO A 415 26.94 11.85 4.23
C PRO A 415 27.28 11.49 2.78
N GLY A 416 27.33 12.50 1.89
CA GLY A 416 27.61 12.35 0.47
C GLY A 416 26.40 12.00 -0.40
N ASP A 417 25.21 11.82 0.16
CA ASP A 417 23.97 11.78 -0.60
C ASP A 417 23.55 13.20 -1.07
N ILE A 418 22.58 13.26 -1.99
CA ILE A 418 22.05 14.54 -2.48
C ILE A 418 21.16 15.19 -1.40
N ASP A 419 21.31 16.49 -1.19
CA ASP A 419 20.46 17.27 -0.28
C ASP A 419 18.97 17.12 -0.58
N GLY A 420 18.13 17.09 0.46
CA GLY A 420 16.69 16.85 0.33
C GLY A 420 15.96 17.84 -0.56
N VAL A 421 16.32 19.14 -0.50
CA VAL A 421 15.71 20.20 -1.33
C VAL A 421 16.09 20.01 -2.81
N VAL A 422 17.35 19.71 -3.07
CA VAL A 422 17.84 19.43 -4.44
C VAL A 422 17.21 18.15 -4.97
N ARG A 423 17.12 17.11 -4.15
CA ARG A 423 16.47 15.83 -4.49
C ARG A 423 15.03 16.04 -4.97
N ILE A 424 14.22 16.76 -4.20
CA ILE A 424 12.84 17.08 -4.59
C ILE A 424 12.79 17.87 -5.87
N SER A 425 13.67 18.86 -6.05
CA SER A 425 13.73 19.63 -7.29
C SER A 425 13.96 18.73 -8.51
N THR A 426 14.78 17.67 -8.39
CA THR A 426 14.96 16.68 -9.46
C THR A 426 13.70 15.85 -9.73
N TYR A 427 12.94 15.50 -8.68
CA TYR A 427 11.68 14.76 -8.84
C TYR A 427 10.59 15.62 -9.49
N GLU A 428 10.45 16.87 -9.09
CA GLU A 428 9.48 17.79 -9.71
C GLU A 428 9.80 18.08 -11.18
N ALA A 429 11.08 18.22 -11.53
CA ALA A 429 11.51 18.36 -12.91
C ALA A 429 11.18 17.10 -13.74
N LEU A 430 11.46 15.90 -13.19
CA LEU A 430 11.12 14.64 -13.84
C LEU A 430 9.61 14.45 -13.96
N ARG A 431 8.85 14.81 -12.92
CA ARG A 431 7.39 14.79 -12.96
C ARG A 431 6.85 15.63 -14.11
N ALA A 432 7.28 16.89 -14.23
CA ALA A 432 6.84 17.77 -15.30
C ALA A 432 7.20 17.25 -16.70
N GLU A 433 8.37 16.58 -16.84
CA GLU A 433 8.79 15.96 -18.11
C GLU A 433 7.94 14.74 -18.49
N THR A 434 7.41 13.98 -17.50
CA THR A 434 6.83 12.65 -17.73
C THR A 434 5.32 12.56 -17.49
N GLU A 435 4.67 13.56 -16.86
CA GLU A 435 3.28 13.46 -16.42
C GLU A 435 2.25 13.25 -17.55
N GLN A 436 2.52 13.74 -18.75
CA GLN A 436 1.62 13.54 -19.90
C GLN A 436 1.69 12.12 -20.46
N GLU A 437 2.87 11.53 -20.47
CA GLU A 437 3.10 10.17 -20.96
C GLU A 437 2.72 9.09 -19.92
N TYR A 438 2.87 9.43 -18.62
CA TYR A 438 2.60 8.51 -17.50
C TYR A 438 1.58 9.08 -16.50
N PRO A 439 0.32 9.28 -16.92
CA PRO A 439 -0.71 9.90 -16.07
C PRO A 439 -1.08 9.04 -14.83
N MET A 440 -0.65 7.79 -14.80
CA MET A 440 -0.86 6.89 -13.66
C MET A 440 0.14 7.11 -12.53
N PHE A 441 1.20 7.89 -12.74
CA PHE A 441 2.17 8.17 -11.69
C PHE A 441 1.61 9.23 -10.72
N ARG A 442 1.77 8.96 -9.44
CA ARG A 442 1.48 9.88 -8.34
C ARG A 442 2.75 10.15 -7.58
N TRP A 443 2.95 11.39 -7.19
CA TRP A 443 4.16 11.84 -6.51
C TRP A 443 3.79 12.32 -5.12
N ALA A 444 4.50 11.83 -4.12
CA ALA A 444 4.40 12.28 -2.74
C ALA A 444 5.79 12.26 -2.10
N TYR A 445 6.01 13.13 -1.12
CA TYR A 445 7.33 13.33 -0.51
C TYR A 445 7.26 13.07 0.98
N LEU A 446 8.15 12.20 1.47
CA LEU A 446 8.18 11.72 2.84
C LEU A 446 9.34 12.36 3.62
N PRO A 447 9.09 13.13 4.69
CA PRO A 447 10.12 13.61 5.59
C PRO A 447 10.53 12.48 6.55
N TYR A 448 11.26 11.51 6.04
CA TYR A 448 11.76 10.38 6.80
C TYR A 448 13.28 10.40 6.81
N SER A 449 13.88 10.33 8.01
CA SER A 449 15.32 10.20 8.17
C SER A 449 15.73 8.75 8.05
N MET A 450 16.44 8.42 6.98
CA MET A 450 16.91 7.05 6.75
C MET A 450 17.98 6.63 7.76
N LYS A 451 17.94 5.35 8.12
CA LYS A 451 18.84 4.74 9.10
C LYS A 451 19.85 3.78 8.47
N MET A 452 19.76 3.50 7.18
CA MET A 452 20.64 2.57 6.43
C MET A 452 20.67 1.17 7.05
N ALA A 453 19.55 0.70 7.60
CA ALA A 453 19.44 -0.59 8.30
C ALA A 453 19.07 -1.76 7.38
N GLY A 454 19.23 -1.58 6.06
CA GLY A 454 19.03 -2.64 5.06
C GLY A 454 17.69 -3.38 5.19
N PRO A 455 17.74 -4.70 5.45
CA PRO A 455 16.53 -5.54 5.51
C PRO A 455 15.47 -5.05 6.51
N ARG A 456 15.88 -4.63 7.71
CA ARG A 456 14.93 -4.16 8.73
C ARG A 456 14.26 -2.84 8.34
N GLU A 457 15.01 -1.95 7.75
CA GLU A 457 14.46 -0.68 7.25
C GLU A 457 13.54 -0.88 6.04
N ALA A 458 13.76 -1.92 5.22
CA ALA A 458 12.83 -2.30 4.16
C ALA A 458 11.43 -2.63 4.71
N ILE A 459 11.34 -3.35 5.83
CA ILE A 459 10.07 -3.61 6.53
C ILE A 459 9.43 -2.30 7.00
N GLN A 460 10.21 -1.39 7.58
CA GLN A 460 9.70 -0.07 7.98
C GLN A 460 9.18 0.73 6.79
N HIS A 461 9.87 0.68 5.67
CA HIS A 461 9.40 1.30 4.43
C HIS A 461 8.09 0.70 3.90
N MET A 462 7.91 -0.63 4.00
CA MET A 462 6.64 -1.29 3.66
C MET A 462 5.50 -0.82 4.57
N ILE A 463 5.73 -0.73 5.88
CA ILE A 463 4.75 -0.24 6.86
C ILE A 463 4.35 1.21 6.54
N ILE A 464 5.32 2.09 6.32
CA ILE A 464 5.05 3.49 5.97
C ILE A 464 4.20 3.56 4.70
N ARG A 465 4.59 2.88 3.61
CA ARG A 465 3.86 2.96 2.34
C ARG A 465 2.46 2.34 2.46
N LYS A 466 2.29 1.29 3.26
CA LYS A 466 0.97 0.79 3.64
C LYS A 466 0.12 1.89 4.29
N ASN A 467 0.70 2.68 5.20
CA ASN A 467 0.01 3.80 5.83
C ASN A 467 -0.35 4.90 4.82
N PHE A 468 0.44 5.07 3.77
CA PHE A 468 0.13 5.95 2.63
C PHE A 468 -0.80 5.33 1.59
N GLY A 469 -1.22 4.08 1.75
CA GLY A 469 -2.22 3.42 0.91
C GLY A 469 -1.67 2.41 -0.08
N ALA A 470 -0.39 2.09 -0.06
CA ALA A 470 0.20 1.10 -0.94
C ALA A 470 -0.34 -0.30 -0.69
N THR A 471 -0.62 -1.03 -1.77
CA THR A 471 -0.95 -2.46 -1.80
C THR A 471 0.24 -3.30 -2.24
N HIS A 472 1.16 -2.67 -2.98
CA HIS A 472 2.40 -3.27 -3.48
C HIS A 472 3.57 -2.35 -3.18
N PHE A 473 4.74 -2.94 -2.97
CA PHE A 473 5.95 -2.19 -2.71
C PHE A 473 7.12 -2.73 -3.51
N ILE A 474 7.80 -1.85 -4.23
CA ILE A 474 8.98 -2.20 -5.01
C ILE A 474 10.19 -2.27 -4.09
N ILE A 475 10.80 -3.44 -3.99
CA ILE A 475 12.10 -3.62 -3.34
C ILE A 475 13.15 -3.87 -4.41
N GLY A 476 13.95 -2.85 -4.68
CA GLY A 476 15.09 -2.94 -5.58
C GLY A 476 16.28 -3.67 -4.96
N ARG A 477 17.33 -3.82 -5.76
CA ARG A 477 18.62 -4.30 -5.27
C ARG A 477 19.15 -3.34 -4.20
N ASP A 478 19.71 -3.89 -3.11
CA ASP A 478 20.45 -3.15 -2.08
C ASP A 478 19.63 -2.03 -1.41
N MET A 479 18.32 -2.31 -1.19
CA MET A 479 17.42 -1.33 -0.60
C MET A 479 17.82 -1.00 0.84
N ALA A 480 17.89 0.31 1.14
CA ALA A 480 18.30 0.86 2.44
C ALA A 480 19.69 0.36 2.92
N GLY A 481 20.49 -0.15 2.00
CA GLY A 481 21.84 -0.60 2.28
C GLY A 481 22.85 0.55 2.35
N THR A 482 24.01 0.24 2.94
CA THR A 482 25.15 1.14 3.03
C THR A 482 26.45 0.35 2.95
N LYS A 483 27.55 1.09 2.76
CA LYS A 483 28.91 0.55 2.66
C LYS A 483 29.75 0.93 3.87
N SER A 484 30.75 0.11 4.15
CA SER A 484 31.83 0.48 5.07
C SER A 484 32.49 1.79 4.63
N THR A 485 32.59 2.72 5.56
CA THR A 485 33.31 4.00 5.32
C THR A 485 34.81 3.85 5.17
N VAL A 486 35.36 2.67 5.48
CA VAL A 486 36.80 2.34 5.44
C VAL A 486 37.12 1.44 4.25
N THR A 487 36.45 0.29 4.12
CA THR A 487 36.74 -0.69 3.07
C THR A 487 35.92 -0.51 1.81
N GLY A 488 34.75 0.13 1.91
CA GLY A 488 33.80 0.27 0.80
C GLY A 488 32.95 -0.99 0.53
N ASP A 489 33.08 -2.03 1.37
CA ASP A 489 32.28 -3.25 1.26
C ASP A 489 30.85 -3.03 1.71
N ASP A 490 29.90 -3.74 1.11
CA ASP A 490 28.49 -3.69 1.47
C ASP A 490 28.25 -4.39 2.83
N PHE A 491 27.44 -3.77 3.71
CA PHE A 491 27.05 -4.37 4.99
C PHE A 491 25.96 -5.43 4.83
N TYR A 492 25.19 -5.40 3.76
CA TYR A 492 24.07 -6.31 3.52
C TYR A 492 24.21 -6.96 2.16
N GLY A 493 23.64 -8.15 2.02
CA GLY A 493 23.53 -8.83 0.74
C GLY A 493 22.60 -8.06 -0.21
N ALA A 494 22.92 -8.08 -1.49
CA ALA A 494 22.22 -7.31 -2.53
C ALA A 494 20.69 -7.53 -2.58
N TYR A 495 20.20 -8.66 -2.09
CA TYR A 495 18.78 -9.06 -2.11
C TYR A 495 18.20 -9.39 -0.73
N ASP A 496 18.94 -9.21 0.35
CA ASP A 496 18.47 -9.49 1.72
C ASP A 496 17.19 -8.73 2.07
N ALA A 497 17.07 -7.49 1.59
CA ALA A 497 15.85 -6.68 1.76
C ALA A 497 14.64 -7.26 1.01
N GLN A 498 14.84 -7.87 -0.17
CA GLN A 498 13.78 -8.55 -0.90
C GLN A 498 13.32 -9.81 -0.17
N ASP A 499 14.25 -10.58 0.39
CA ASP A 499 13.96 -11.84 1.06
C ASP A 499 13.15 -11.61 2.34
N ILE A 500 13.53 -10.64 3.16
CA ILE A 500 12.77 -10.28 4.35
C ILE A 500 11.41 -9.67 3.99
N GLY A 501 11.34 -8.84 2.95
CA GLY A 501 10.10 -8.29 2.44
C GLY A 501 9.12 -9.37 2.00
N LYS A 502 9.57 -10.35 1.22
CA LYS A 502 8.78 -11.52 0.81
C LYS A 502 8.27 -12.32 2.00
N LYS A 503 9.14 -12.55 2.99
CA LYS A 503 8.80 -13.29 4.22
C LYS A 503 7.62 -12.68 4.96
N TYR A 504 7.55 -11.35 5.05
CA TYR A 504 6.52 -10.64 5.81
C TYR A 504 5.42 -10.01 4.94
N SER A 505 5.45 -10.21 3.62
CA SER A 505 4.48 -9.65 2.67
C SER A 505 3.03 -10.00 3.03
N ALA A 506 2.74 -11.27 3.29
CA ALA A 506 1.40 -11.74 3.65
C ALA A 506 0.91 -11.14 4.98
N GLU A 507 1.77 -11.09 6.00
CA GLU A 507 1.44 -10.51 7.31
C GLU A 507 1.17 -9.01 7.21
N LEU A 508 1.98 -8.29 6.45
CA LEU A 508 1.79 -6.86 6.21
C LEU A 508 0.60 -6.57 5.30
N GLY A 509 0.16 -7.53 4.49
CA GLY A 509 -0.83 -7.29 3.44
C GLY A 509 -0.33 -6.29 2.39
N VAL A 510 0.97 -6.29 2.12
CA VAL A 510 1.64 -5.51 1.07
C VAL A 510 2.43 -6.47 0.21
N THR A 511 2.07 -6.59 -1.05
CA THR A 511 2.76 -7.48 -1.99
C THR A 511 4.12 -6.89 -2.37
N VAL A 512 5.19 -7.68 -2.27
CA VAL A 512 6.52 -7.25 -2.72
C VAL A 512 6.64 -7.49 -4.22
N THR A 513 6.87 -6.41 -4.95
CA THR A 513 7.35 -6.47 -6.33
C THR A 513 8.87 -6.31 -6.31
N HIS A 514 9.57 -7.28 -6.87
CA HIS A 514 11.02 -7.32 -6.82
C HIS A 514 11.60 -7.38 -8.23
N TYR A 515 12.62 -6.59 -8.45
CA TYR A 515 13.29 -6.49 -9.74
C TYR A 515 14.79 -6.65 -9.56
N GLU A 516 15.41 -7.22 -10.57
CA GLU A 516 16.86 -7.22 -10.69
C GLU A 516 17.35 -5.85 -11.20
N ASN A 517 18.67 -5.66 -11.21
CA ASN A 517 19.27 -4.46 -11.74
C ASN A 517 18.95 -4.29 -13.24
N MET A 518 18.38 -3.14 -13.62
CA MET A 518 18.12 -2.82 -15.03
C MET A 518 19.38 -2.22 -15.65
N VAL A 519 19.82 -2.80 -16.76
CA VAL A 519 21.04 -2.40 -17.46
C VAL A 519 20.76 -1.99 -18.91
N TYR A 520 21.45 -0.93 -19.37
CA TYR A 520 21.30 -0.46 -20.74
C TYR A 520 22.21 -1.23 -21.69
N VAL A 521 21.64 -1.79 -22.76
CA VAL A 521 22.35 -2.64 -23.71
C VAL A 521 22.45 -2.06 -25.12
N GLY A 522 21.93 -0.86 -25.35
CA GLY A 522 22.01 -0.14 -26.61
C GLY A 522 20.69 0.50 -27.03
N PRO A 523 20.70 1.34 -28.09
CA PRO A 523 19.52 2.12 -28.50
C PRO A 523 18.38 1.25 -29.08
N GLU A 524 18.68 0.08 -29.62
CA GLU A 524 17.68 -0.79 -30.25
C GLU A 524 16.85 -1.53 -29.21
N GLU A 525 17.46 -1.95 -28.10
CA GLU A 525 16.82 -2.77 -27.08
C GLU A 525 16.57 -2.03 -25.76
N GLY A 526 17.28 -0.91 -25.54
CA GLY A 526 17.10 -0.08 -24.36
C GLY A 526 17.61 -0.74 -23.08
N TYR A 527 16.71 -0.91 -22.11
CA TYR A 527 16.99 -1.50 -20.82
C TYR A 527 16.43 -2.93 -20.71
N VAL A 528 17.25 -3.83 -20.17
CA VAL A 528 16.90 -5.22 -19.87
C VAL A 528 17.39 -5.58 -18.46
N GLY A 529 16.89 -6.68 -17.91
CA GLY A 529 17.41 -7.23 -16.65
C GLY A 529 18.87 -7.69 -16.78
N GLU A 530 19.65 -7.54 -15.73
CA GLU A 530 21.08 -7.86 -15.75
C GLU A 530 21.35 -9.35 -16.04
N SER A 531 20.50 -10.23 -15.53
CA SER A 531 20.61 -11.67 -15.81
C SER A 531 20.32 -12.02 -17.26
N GLU A 532 19.36 -11.34 -17.87
CA GLU A 532 19.01 -11.48 -19.28
C GLU A 532 20.15 -10.98 -20.17
N ALA A 533 20.71 -9.81 -19.87
CA ALA A 533 21.87 -9.29 -20.57
C ALA A 533 23.06 -10.26 -20.55
N LYS A 534 23.32 -10.86 -19.38
CA LYS A 534 24.39 -11.86 -19.21
C LYS A 534 24.14 -13.14 -20.02
N LYS A 535 22.91 -13.68 -19.96
CA LYS A 535 22.54 -14.88 -20.72
C LYS A 535 22.70 -14.70 -22.23
N GLN A 536 22.39 -13.50 -22.72
CA GLN A 536 22.45 -13.18 -24.13
C GLN A 536 23.81 -12.61 -24.56
N GLY A 537 24.80 -12.52 -23.66
CA GLY A 537 26.13 -12.01 -23.95
C GLY A 537 26.15 -10.55 -24.40
N LYS A 538 25.15 -9.73 -24.01
CA LYS A 538 25.02 -8.33 -24.43
C LYS A 538 26.05 -7.44 -23.74
N LYS A 539 26.54 -6.46 -24.49
CA LYS A 539 27.44 -5.44 -23.96
C LYS A 539 26.62 -4.42 -23.18
N VAL A 540 26.90 -4.32 -21.88
CA VAL A 540 26.24 -3.35 -20.98
C VAL A 540 27.01 -2.04 -20.99
N ALA A 541 26.32 -0.94 -21.26
CA ALA A 541 26.87 0.40 -21.07
C ALA A 541 26.84 0.76 -19.57
N LYS A 542 27.94 1.27 -19.05
CA LYS A 542 28.10 1.62 -17.64
C LYS A 542 28.58 3.05 -17.47
N LEU A 543 27.97 3.76 -16.53
CA LEU A 543 28.46 5.02 -16.01
C LEU A 543 28.46 4.91 -14.49
N SER A 544 29.65 4.94 -13.86
CA SER A 544 29.75 4.86 -12.41
C SER A 544 29.26 6.15 -11.74
N GLY A 545 28.82 6.08 -10.49
CA GLY A 545 28.44 7.27 -9.72
C GLY A 545 29.59 8.29 -9.59
N THR A 546 30.84 7.81 -9.46
CA THR A 546 32.02 8.66 -9.42
C THR A 546 32.22 9.41 -10.75
N GLU A 547 32.14 8.70 -11.88
CA GLU A 547 32.27 9.30 -13.20
C GLU A 547 31.10 10.25 -13.52
N PHE A 548 29.89 9.89 -13.11
CA PHE A 548 28.72 10.77 -13.21
C PHE A 548 28.94 12.10 -12.46
N ARG A 549 29.39 12.04 -11.18
CA ARG A 549 29.69 13.26 -10.40
C ARG A 549 30.81 14.07 -11.02
N ARG A 550 31.87 13.42 -11.56
CA ARG A 550 32.96 14.09 -12.25
C ARG A 550 32.44 14.85 -13.47
N ARG A 551 31.63 14.22 -14.31
CA ARG A 551 31.04 14.87 -15.50
C ARG A 551 30.11 16.01 -15.13
N LEU A 552 29.29 15.83 -14.06
CA LEU A 552 28.44 16.91 -13.55
C LEU A 552 29.27 18.17 -13.23
N ARG A 553 30.34 18.01 -12.42
CA ARG A 553 31.20 19.12 -12.00
C ARG A 553 31.93 19.81 -13.16
N ASN A 554 32.37 19.03 -14.14
CA ASN A 554 33.10 19.54 -15.27
C ASN A 554 32.19 20.07 -16.40
N GLY A 555 30.88 20.00 -16.28
CA GLY A 555 29.95 20.37 -17.34
C GLY A 555 29.99 19.45 -18.56
N GLU A 556 30.62 18.27 -18.44
CA GLU A 556 30.73 17.29 -19.52
C GLU A 556 29.38 16.64 -19.83
N ASP A 557 29.23 16.13 -21.05
CA ASP A 557 27.99 15.48 -21.47
C ASP A 557 27.65 14.24 -20.64
N ILE A 558 26.38 14.14 -20.25
CA ILE A 558 25.83 12.98 -19.56
C ILE A 558 24.85 12.30 -20.52
N PRO A 559 25.11 11.03 -20.88
CA PRO A 559 24.30 10.35 -21.86
C PRO A 559 22.80 10.25 -21.44
N GLU A 560 21.89 10.51 -22.38
CA GLU A 560 20.44 10.44 -22.14
C GLU A 560 19.96 9.05 -21.74
N TRP A 561 20.68 8.01 -22.14
CA TRP A 561 20.38 6.66 -21.64
C TRP A 561 20.68 6.49 -20.14
N PHE A 562 21.47 7.37 -19.51
CA PHE A 562 21.78 7.28 -18.09
C PHE A 562 20.83 8.14 -17.25
N ALA A 563 20.64 9.42 -17.62
CA ALA A 563 19.83 10.36 -16.83
C ALA A 563 18.97 11.26 -17.73
N PHE A 564 17.89 11.75 -17.17
CA PHE A 564 17.01 12.73 -17.80
C PHE A 564 17.68 14.10 -17.85
N LYS A 565 17.49 14.84 -18.93
CA LYS A 565 18.07 16.18 -19.11
C LYS A 565 17.65 17.14 -18.01
N SER A 566 16.35 17.15 -17.67
CA SER A 566 15.78 17.98 -16.62
C SER A 566 16.44 17.73 -15.26
N VAL A 567 16.68 16.47 -14.92
CA VAL A 567 17.38 16.07 -13.69
C VAL A 567 18.84 16.54 -13.68
N VAL A 568 19.54 16.37 -14.81
CA VAL A 568 20.95 16.80 -14.95
C VAL A 568 21.08 18.32 -14.82
N GLU A 569 20.15 19.09 -15.37
CA GLU A 569 20.13 20.56 -15.28
C GLU A 569 19.99 21.06 -13.84
N ILE A 570 19.06 20.43 -13.05
CA ILE A 570 18.89 20.75 -11.64
C ILE A 570 20.17 20.46 -10.85
N LEU A 571 20.78 19.29 -11.07
CA LEU A 571 22.01 18.90 -10.37
C LEU A 571 23.20 19.83 -10.72
N ARG A 572 23.31 20.23 -11.98
CA ARG A 572 24.33 21.20 -12.41
C ARG A 572 24.14 22.58 -11.79
N LYS A 573 22.87 23.04 -11.73
CA LYS A 573 22.53 24.33 -11.11
C LYS A 573 22.85 24.34 -9.62
N ALA A 574 22.66 23.24 -8.94
CA ALA A 574 22.98 23.11 -7.52
C ALA A 574 24.49 23.03 -7.24
N GLY A 575 25.29 22.52 -8.19
CA GLY A 575 26.75 22.43 -8.05
C GLY A 575 27.18 21.60 -6.84
N ASP A 576 28.21 22.06 -6.12
CA ASP A 576 28.71 21.34 -4.91
C ASP A 576 27.74 21.41 -3.74
N SER A 577 26.80 22.36 -3.69
CA SER A 577 25.74 22.42 -2.68
C SER A 577 24.67 21.33 -2.85
N ALA A 578 24.73 20.54 -3.92
CA ALA A 578 23.86 19.38 -4.10
C ALA A 578 24.13 18.24 -3.12
N PHE A 579 25.29 18.20 -2.47
CA PHE A 579 25.71 17.08 -1.64
C PHE A 579 25.71 17.47 -0.14
N CYS A 580 25.16 16.57 0.71
CA CYS A 580 25.18 16.73 2.17
C CYS A 580 26.56 16.43 2.76
#